data_5d28cdddfeefdfd073d8dad2e877706a
#
_entry.id   5d28cdddfeefdfd073d8dad2e877706a
#
_cell.length_a   1.000
_cell.length_b   1.000
_cell.length_c   1.000
_cell.angle_alpha   90.00
_cell.angle_beta   90.00
_cell.angle_gamma   90.00
#
_symmetry.space_group_name_H-M   'P 1'
#
loop_
_entity.id
_entity.type
_entity.pdbx_description
1 polymer ?
#
loop_
_entity_poly.entity_id
_entity_poly.type
_entity_poly.pdbx_seq_one_letter_code
_entity_poly.pdbx_strand_id
1 'polypeptide(L)'
;MDAYSLFLVFLSIYIAVLLGIGLYLSRRQRSETDFWLAGRELGPISIGLAAASAWTTASALLLATGLFLLFGIGSIWIWVFPNIAGLAIIAAISGRIKNIPALTQPELMEIRYDPMIRAPVALAVTIMMVLFSVTDFIGFKLVLGTFFGIEPVFAIAIMAISVALYVGVGGFRAVVWTDMIQYALLAGLAAYVAYMALDLSADM
;
A
#
# COMPACT_ATOMS: atom_id res chain seq x y z
N MET A 1 17.89 -17.45 19.96
CA MET A 1 16.71 -16.54 19.90
C MET A 1 15.59 -17.34 19.28
N ASP A 2 14.46 -17.38 19.91
CA ASP A 2 13.24 -17.99 19.36
C ASP A 2 12.71 -17.13 18.21
N ALA A 3 11.98 -17.75 17.31
CA ALA A 3 11.42 -17.09 16.14
C ALA A 3 10.61 -15.81 16.50
N TYR A 4 9.93 -15.84 17.65
CA TYR A 4 9.17 -14.71 18.17
C TYR A 4 10.07 -13.51 18.53
N SER A 5 11.17 -13.74 19.26
CA SER A 5 12.12 -12.68 19.61
C SER A 5 12.80 -12.09 18.38
N LEU A 6 13.15 -12.94 17.42
CA LEU A 6 13.73 -12.48 16.14
C LEU A 6 12.75 -11.60 15.36
N PHE A 7 11.49 -12.00 15.32
CA PHE A 7 10.42 -11.21 14.68
C PHE A 7 10.24 -9.84 15.34
N LEU A 8 10.18 -9.77 16.68
CA LEU A 8 10.02 -8.52 17.40
C LEU A 8 11.20 -7.55 17.14
N VAL A 9 12.43 -8.07 17.09
CA VAL A 9 13.61 -7.27 16.75
C VAL A 9 13.49 -6.76 15.33
N PHE A 10 13.16 -7.61 14.36
CA PHE A 10 12.97 -7.22 12.98
C PHE A 10 11.86 -6.16 12.83
N LEU A 11 10.71 -6.36 13.47
CA LEU A 11 9.59 -5.43 13.45
C LEU A 11 9.98 -4.06 14.06
N SER A 12 10.71 -4.08 15.17
CA SER A 12 11.18 -2.85 15.82
C SER A 12 12.15 -2.07 14.92
N ILE A 13 13.10 -2.75 14.29
CA ILE A 13 14.04 -2.14 13.33
C ILE A 13 13.26 -1.58 12.13
N TYR A 14 12.32 -2.35 11.61
CA TYR A 14 11.50 -1.93 10.48
C TYR A 14 10.71 -0.65 10.78
N ILE A 15 10.00 -0.60 11.92
CA ILE A 15 9.27 0.60 12.36
C ILE A 15 10.23 1.78 12.57
N ALA A 16 11.40 1.56 13.19
CA ALA A 16 12.40 2.60 13.38
C ALA A 16 12.91 3.19 12.05
N VAL A 17 13.10 2.34 11.03
CA VAL A 17 13.49 2.77 9.69
C VAL A 17 12.38 3.61 9.04
N LEU A 18 11.12 3.18 9.11
CA LEU A 18 9.98 3.94 8.58
C LEU A 18 9.84 5.32 9.24
N LEU A 19 9.93 5.37 10.56
CA LEU A 19 9.90 6.62 11.32
C LEU A 19 11.10 7.51 10.99
N GLY A 20 12.29 6.93 10.85
CA GLY A 20 13.50 7.63 10.44
C GLY A 20 13.37 8.29 9.07
N ILE A 21 12.80 7.58 8.10
CA ILE A 21 12.49 8.12 6.75
C ILE A 21 11.48 9.26 6.87
N GLY A 22 10.39 9.06 7.62
CA GLY A 22 9.38 10.10 7.85
C GLY A 22 9.98 11.37 8.44
N LEU A 23 10.76 11.26 9.51
CA LEU A 23 11.43 12.37 10.17
C LEU A 23 12.49 13.06 9.28
N TYR A 24 13.24 12.29 8.50
CA TYR A 24 14.22 12.86 7.59
C TYR A 24 13.57 13.69 6.49
N LEU A 25 12.50 13.17 5.91
CA LEU A 25 11.80 13.84 4.80
C LEU A 25 10.93 14.99 5.27
N SER A 26 10.39 14.96 6.50
CA SER A 26 9.64 16.08 7.08
C SER A 26 10.44 17.37 7.14
N ARG A 27 11.74 17.28 7.39
CA ARG A 27 12.64 18.45 7.43
C ARG A 27 12.81 19.15 6.08
N ARG A 28 12.43 18.48 5.00
CA ARG A 28 12.53 19.01 3.62
C ARG A 28 11.22 19.58 3.10
N GLN A 29 10.13 19.42 3.84
CA GLN A 29 8.83 19.98 3.48
C GLN A 29 8.83 21.49 3.72
N ARG A 30 8.41 22.26 2.69
CA ARG A 30 8.38 23.72 2.73
C ARG A 30 6.99 24.30 2.50
N SER A 31 6.04 23.49 2.01
CA SER A 31 4.69 23.93 1.65
C SER A 31 3.66 22.80 1.84
N GLU A 32 2.38 23.16 1.84
CA GLU A 32 1.28 22.19 1.83
C GLU A 32 1.34 21.29 0.59
N THR A 33 1.73 21.82 -0.57
CA THR A 33 1.90 21.05 -1.80
C THR A 33 3.03 20.02 -1.66
N ASP A 34 4.10 20.33 -0.92
CA ASP A 34 5.15 19.36 -0.62
C ASP A 34 4.62 18.23 0.27
N PHE A 35 3.78 18.56 1.24
CA PHE A 35 3.19 17.56 2.14
C PHE A 35 2.23 16.62 1.41
N TRP A 36 1.28 17.16 0.62
CA TRP A 36 0.22 16.37 -0.01
C TRP A 36 0.62 15.74 -1.35
N LEU A 37 1.52 16.34 -2.12
CA LEU A 37 1.89 15.93 -3.48
C LEU A 37 3.40 15.76 -3.70
N ALA A 38 4.21 15.83 -2.65
CA ALA A 38 5.68 15.82 -2.75
C ALA A 38 6.22 16.87 -3.76
N GLY A 39 5.57 18.06 -3.81
CA GLY A 39 5.92 19.13 -4.75
C GLY A 39 5.69 18.80 -6.22
N ARG A 40 5.03 17.66 -6.54
CA ARG A 40 4.87 17.10 -7.90
C ARG A 40 6.20 16.77 -8.60
N GLU A 41 7.27 16.56 -7.81
CA GLU A 41 8.65 16.32 -8.32
C GLU A 41 9.00 14.83 -8.44
N LEU A 42 8.11 13.92 -8.02
CA LEU A 42 8.37 12.49 -8.05
C LEU A 42 8.40 11.96 -9.48
N GLY A 43 9.43 11.17 -9.77
CA GLY A 43 9.60 10.53 -11.07
C GLY A 43 8.61 9.37 -11.31
N PRO A 44 8.44 8.96 -12.59
CA PRO A 44 7.47 7.93 -12.96
C PRO A 44 7.78 6.57 -12.32
N ILE A 45 9.06 6.23 -12.14
CA ILE A 45 9.46 4.97 -11.50
C ILE A 45 9.06 4.97 -10.02
N SER A 46 9.31 6.05 -9.29
CA SER A 46 8.95 6.16 -7.88
C SER A 46 7.43 6.05 -7.67
N ILE A 47 6.65 6.76 -8.49
CA ILE A 47 5.18 6.70 -8.42
C ILE A 47 4.67 5.31 -8.84
N GLY A 48 5.26 4.70 -9.88
CA GLY A 48 4.88 3.36 -10.32
C GLY A 48 5.13 2.29 -9.26
N LEU A 49 6.30 2.31 -8.61
CA LEU A 49 6.62 1.38 -7.52
C LEU A 49 5.74 1.61 -6.29
N ALA A 50 5.48 2.87 -5.91
CA ALA A 50 4.58 3.18 -4.81
C ALA A 50 3.14 2.75 -5.11
N ALA A 51 2.65 2.97 -6.32
CA ALA A 51 1.34 2.49 -6.75
C ALA A 51 1.25 0.95 -6.69
N ALA A 52 2.28 0.25 -7.16
CA ALA A 52 2.35 -1.22 -7.07
C ALA A 52 2.34 -1.70 -5.62
N SER A 53 3.10 -1.03 -4.73
CA SER A 53 3.11 -1.30 -3.29
C SER A 53 1.72 -1.11 -2.66
N ALA A 54 1.07 0.02 -2.95
CA ALA A 54 -0.25 0.34 -2.40
C ALA A 54 -1.34 -0.68 -2.78
N TRP A 55 -1.21 -1.36 -3.92
CA TRP A 55 -2.11 -2.45 -4.34
C TRP A 55 -1.75 -3.80 -3.72
N THR A 56 -0.56 -3.96 -3.16
CA THR A 56 -0.06 -5.23 -2.61
C THR A 56 -0.14 -5.22 -1.10
N THR A 57 -1.37 -5.21 -0.59
CA THR A 57 -1.66 -5.22 0.85
C THR A 57 -1.76 -6.64 1.41
N ALA A 58 -1.72 -6.79 2.73
CA ALA A 58 -1.89 -8.09 3.38
C ALA A 58 -3.25 -8.73 3.03
N SER A 59 -4.31 -7.94 3.01
CA SER A 59 -5.65 -8.40 2.63
C SER A 59 -5.72 -8.84 1.17
N ALA A 60 -5.08 -8.11 0.25
CA ALA A 60 -5.02 -8.47 -1.17
C ALA A 60 -4.27 -9.79 -1.40
N LEU A 61 -3.16 -10.01 -0.69
CA LEU A 61 -2.39 -11.25 -0.75
C LEU A 61 -3.18 -12.45 -0.20
N LEU A 62 -3.86 -12.30 0.93
CA LEU A 62 -4.72 -13.32 1.50
C LEU A 62 -5.89 -13.67 0.55
N LEU A 63 -6.52 -12.66 -0.04
CA LEU A 63 -7.59 -12.87 -1.01
C LEU A 63 -7.09 -13.58 -2.26
N ALA A 64 -5.97 -13.13 -2.83
CA ALA A 64 -5.36 -13.77 -3.99
C ALA A 64 -5.04 -15.24 -3.70
N THR A 65 -4.38 -15.52 -2.57
CA THR A 65 -4.07 -16.90 -2.15
C THR A 65 -5.33 -17.74 -2.02
N GLY A 66 -6.39 -17.22 -1.39
CA GLY A 66 -7.67 -17.91 -1.27
C GLY A 66 -8.31 -18.22 -2.63
N LEU A 67 -8.28 -17.27 -3.56
CA LEU A 67 -8.79 -17.50 -4.92
C LEU A 67 -7.98 -18.59 -5.67
N PHE A 68 -6.65 -18.56 -5.55
CA PHE A 68 -5.81 -19.59 -6.17
C PHE A 68 -6.02 -20.98 -5.56
N LEU A 69 -6.29 -21.07 -4.27
CA LEU A 69 -6.63 -22.33 -3.60
C LEU A 69 -8.00 -22.88 -4.05
N LEU A 70 -8.98 -21.99 -4.28
CA LEU A 70 -10.33 -22.40 -4.67
C LEU A 70 -10.47 -22.69 -6.18
N PHE A 71 -9.88 -21.88 -7.03
CA PHE A 71 -10.09 -21.92 -8.49
C PHE A 71 -8.82 -22.30 -9.28
N GLY A 72 -7.72 -22.58 -8.58
CA GLY A 72 -6.45 -22.87 -9.21
C GLY A 72 -6.00 -21.79 -10.19
N ILE A 73 -5.46 -22.20 -11.34
CA ILE A 73 -4.96 -21.28 -12.38
C ILE A 73 -6.07 -20.39 -13.00
N GLY A 74 -7.34 -20.78 -12.86
CA GLY A 74 -8.49 -19.98 -13.27
C GLY A 74 -8.58 -18.62 -12.58
N SER A 75 -7.96 -18.48 -11.41
CA SER A 75 -7.88 -17.23 -10.66
C SER A 75 -7.16 -16.11 -11.40
N ILE A 76 -6.32 -16.43 -12.38
CA ILE A 76 -5.69 -15.45 -13.26
C ILE A 76 -6.75 -14.59 -13.95
N TRP A 77 -7.85 -15.19 -14.42
CA TRP A 77 -8.93 -14.47 -15.11
C TRP A 77 -9.82 -13.66 -14.16
N ILE A 78 -9.97 -14.11 -12.91
CA ILE A 78 -10.83 -13.46 -11.91
C ILE A 78 -10.11 -12.32 -11.19
N TRP A 79 -8.80 -12.47 -10.95
CA TRP A 79 -8.03 -11.55 -10.13
C TRP A 79 -6.94 -10.82 -10.90
N VAL A 80 -6.03 -11.55 -11.59
CA VAL A 80 -4.83 -10.94 -12.18
C VAL A 80 -5.20 -10.11 -13.41
N PHE A 81 -5.96 -10.65 -14.33
CA PHE A 81 -6.31 -9.97 -15.58
C PHE A 81 -7.11 -8.67 -15.35
N PRO A 82 -8.17 -8.62 -14.52
CA PRO A 82 -8.90 -7.37 -14.26
C PRO A 82 -8.02 -6.29 -13.61
N ASN A 83 -7.10 -6.68 -12.71
CA ASN A 83 -6.17 -5.73 -12.10
C ASN A 83 -5.20 -5.15 -13.13
N ILE A 84 -4.62 -5.97 -14.01
CA ILE A 84 -3.74 -5.50 -15.08
C ILE A 84 -4.51 -4.59 -16.05
N ALA A 85 -5.73 -4.97 -16.46
CA ALA A 85 -6.56 -4.17 -17.34
C ALA A 85 -6.92 -2.82 -16.71
N GLY A 86 -7.30 -2.80 -15.43
CA GLY A 86 -7.57 -1.56 -14.68
C GLY A 86 -6.37 -0.64 -14.61
N LEU A 87 -5.19 -1.16 -14.27
CA LEU A 87 -3.95 -0.39 -14.25
C LEU A 87 -3.57 0.14 -15.63
N ALA A 88 -3.76 -0.64 -16.68
CA ALA A 88 -3.52 -0.20 -18.06
C ALA A 88 -4.43 0.96 -18.47
N ILE A 89 -5.72 0.91 -18.10
CA ILE A 89 -6.66 2.01 -18.33
C ILE A 89 -6.22 3.26 -17.56
N ILE A 90 -5.88 3.14 -16.28
CA ILE A 90 -5.39 4.26 -15.46
C ILE A 90 -4.13 4.86 -16.09
N ALA A 91 -3.18 4.04 -16.52
CA ALA A 91 -1.96 4.49 -17.18
C ALA A 91 -2.27 5.27 -18.49
N ALA A 92 -3.21 4.79 -19.29
CA ALA A 92 -3.59 5.44 -20.54
C ALA A 92 -4.22 6.83 -20.33
N ILE A 93 -4.96 7.04 -19.24
CA ILE A 93 -5.62 8.33 -18.94
C ILE A 93 -4.80 9.25 -18.03
N SER A 94 -3.76 8.74 -17.36
CA SER A 94 -2.97 9.45 -16.35
C SER A 94 -2.38 10.76 -16.84
N GLY A 95 -1.90 10.79 -18.10
CA GLY A 95 -1.35 12.00 -18.71
C GLY A 95 -2.37 13.14 -18.87
N ARG A 96 -3.66 12.79 -19.08
CA ARG A 96 -4.73 13.79 -19.15
C ARG A 96 -5.11 14.30 -17.77
N ILE A 97 -5.20 13.40 -16.78
CA ILE A 97 -5.54 13.74 -15.38
C ILE A 97 -4.47 14.63 -14.75
N LYS A 98 -3.18 14.35 -15.02
CA LYS A 98 -2.05 15.12 -14.47
C LYS A 98 -2.12 16.61 -14.79
N ASN A 99 -2.68 16.98 -15.93
CA ASN A 99 -2.76 18.38 -16.38
C ASN A 99 -3.95 19.15 -15.78
N ILE A 100 -4.83 18.48 -15.05
CA ILE A 100 -5.96 19.13 -14.38
C ILE A 100 -5.47 19.68 -13.03
N PRO A 101 -5.76 20.96 -12.71
CA PRO A 101 -5.32 21.60 -11.48
C PRO A 101 -6.19 21.20 -10.29
N ALA A 102 -6.34 19.88 -10.05
CA ALA A 102 -7.06 19.31 -8.92
C ALA A 102 -6.08 18.58 -7.98
N LEU A 103 -6.25 18.73 -6.67
CA LEU A 103 -5.49 18.03 -5.65
C LEU A 103 -6.13 16.70 -5.25
N THR A 104 -7.46 16.64 -5.34
CA THR A 104 -8.25 15.49 -4.88
C THR A 104 -9.27 15.06 -5.92
N GLN A 105 -9.74 13.80 -5.81
CA GLN A 105 -10.80 13.29 -6.69
C GLN A 105 -12.12 14.08 -6.56
N PRO A 106 -12.59 14.48 -5.36
CA PRO A 106 -13.76 15.35 -5.22
C PRO A 106 -13.60 16.70 -5.93
N GLU A 107 -12.43 17.32 -5.85
CA GLU A 107 -12.12 18.57 -6.54
C GLU A 107 -12.11 18.39 -8.07
N LEU A 108 -11.58 17.27 -8.55
CA LEU A 108 -11.64 16.93 -9.98
C LEU A 108 -13.09 16.84 -10.48
N MET A 109 -13.97 16.25 -9.69
CA MET A 109 -15.41 16.15 -10.03
C MET A 109 -16.12 17.50 -9.97
N GLU A 110 -15.76 18.35 -9.00
CA GLU A 110 -16.23 19.72 -8.91
C GLU A 110 -15.86 20.53 -10.18
N ILE A 111 -14.59 20.49 -10.59
CA ILE A 111 -14.11 21.19 -11.79
C ILE A 111 -14.81 20.68 -13.05
N ARG A 112 -15.13 19.39 -13.11
CA ARG A 112 -15.72 18.78 -14.32
C ARG A 112 -17.22 18.97 -14.45
N TYR A 113 -17.95 18.97 -13.32
CA TYR A 113 -19.40 18.93 -13.30
C TYR A 113 -20.01 20.14 -12.59
N ASP A 114 -20.03 20.15 -11.25
CA ASP A 114 -20.68 21.17 -10.44
C ASP A 114 -20.13 21.15 -8.99
N PRO A 115 -20.04 22.31 -8.30
CA PRO A 115 -19.63 22.38 -6.89
C PRO A 115 -20.42 21.52 -5.95
N MET A 116 -21.70 21.25 -6.22
CA MET A 116 -22.57 20.42 -5.37
C MET A 116 -22.12 18.94 -5.34
N ILE A 117 -21.37 18.47 -6.37
CA ILE A 117 -20.89 17.10 -6.46
C ILE A 117 -19.71 16.84 -5.52
N ARG A 118 -18.96 17.86 -5.13
CA ARG A 118 -17.77 17.73 -4.29
C ARG A 118 -18.04 17.00 -2.98
N ALA A 119 -19.09 17.40 -2.24
CA ALA A 119 -19.41 16.84 -0.93
C ALA A 119 -19.82 15.36 -0.98
N PRO A 120 -20.77 14.92 -1.83
CA PRO A 120 -21.13 13.50 -1.92
C PRO A 120 -19.96 12.63 -2.42
N VAL A 121 -19.13 13.11 -3.34
CA VAL A 121 -17.96 12.36 -3.79
C VAL A 121 -16.92 12.26 -2.67
N ALA A 122 -16.66 13.33 -1.92
CA ALA A 122 -15.76 13.31 -0.77
C ALA A 122 -16.23 12.29 0.28
N LEU A 123 -17.53 12.28 0.58
CA LEU A 123 -18.11 11.32 1.53
C LEU A 123 -17.94 9.87 1.04
N ALA A 124 -18.26 9.61 -0.23
CA ALA A 124 -18.14 8.27 -0.82
C ALA A 124 -16.68 7.78 -0.80
N VAL A 125 -15.72 8.63 -1.21
CA VAL A 125 -14.28 8.30 -1.18
C VAL A 125 -13.82 8.05 0.25
N THR A 126 -14.23 8.87 1.22
CA THR A 126 -13.87 8.70 2.63
C THR A 126 -14.37 7.36 3.17
N ILE A 127 -15.65 7.04 2.95
CA ILE A 127 -16.22 5.75 3.39
C ILE A 127 -15.44 4.59 2.76
N MET A 128 -15.16 4.65 1.46
CA MET A 128 -14.42 3.60 0.75
C MET A 128 -13.01 3.44 1.33
N MET A 129 -12.28 4.52 1.60
CA MET A 129 -10.93 4.46 2.18
C MET A 129 -10.93 3.90 3.61
N VAL A 130 -11.93 4.24 4.41
CA VAL A 130 -12.12 3.64 5.75
C VAL A 130 -12.34 2.14 5.65
N LEU A 131 -13.21 1.69 4.74
CA LEU A 131 -13.47 0.25 4.54
C LEU A 131 -12.21 -0.50 4.07
N PHE A 132 -11.43 0.06 3.14
CA PHE A 132 -10.14 -0.52 2.76
C PHE A 132 -9.18 -0.61 3.94
N SER A 133 -9.06 0.43 4.76
CA SER A 133 -8.22 0.40 5.95
C SER A 133 -8.65 -0.68 6.94
N VAL A 134 -9.96 -0.87 7.13
CA VAL A 134 -10.48 -1.95 7.98
C VAL A 134 -10.08 -3.33 7.46
N THR A 135 -10.16 -3.58 6.15
CA THR A 135 -9.73 -4.87 5.57
C THR A 135 -8.24 -5.12 5.77
N ASP A 136 -7.41 -4.08 5.65
CA ASP A 136 -5.96 -4.20 5.87
C ASP A 136 -5.62 -4.44 7.34
N PHE A 137 -6.32 -3.78 8.29
CA PHE A 137 -6.20 -4.10 9.72
C PHE A 137 -6.59 -5.54 10.04
N ILE A 138 -7.65 -6.05 9.41
CA ILE A 138 -8.07 -7.46 9.56
C ILE A 138 -6.98 -8.40 9.03
N GLY A 139 -6.45 -8.15 7.84
CA GLY A 139 -5.36 -8.93 7.26
C GLY A 139 -4.12 -8.93 8.15
N PHE A 140 -3.71 -7.75 8.62
CA PHE A 140 -2.53 -7.60 9.48
C PHE A 140 -2.67 -8.31 10.82
N LYS A 141 -3.82 -8.15 11.51
CA LYS A 141 -4.09 -8.86 12.78
C LYS A 141 -4.12 -10.36 12.59
N LEU A 142 -4.65 -10.85 11.47
CA LEU A 142 -4.72 -12.28 11.18
C LEU A 142 -3.31 -12.87 11.05
N VAL A 143 -2.44 -12.22 10.29
CA VAL A 143 -1.05 -12.64 10.12
C VAL A 143 -0.32 -12.63 11.47
N LEU A 144 -0.36 -11.52 12.20
CA LEU A 144 0.34 -11.42 13.49
C LEU A 144 -0.22 -12.37 14.55
N GLY A 145 -1.53 -12.56 14.58
CA GLY A 145 -2.18 -13.48 15.50
C GLY A 145 -1.84 -14.95 15.21
N THR A 146 -1.91 -15.35 13.92
CA THR A 146 -1.69 -16.74 13.51
C THR A 146 -0.22 -17.17 13.63
N PHE A 147 0.71 -16.33 13.18
CA PHE A 147 2.14 -16.71 13.14
C PHE A 147 2.90 -16.36 14.41
N PHE A 148 2.49 -15.31 15.12
CA PHE A 148 3.24 -14.80 16.28
C PHE A 148 2.45 -14.76 17.58
N GLY A 149 1.17 -15.15 17.56
CA GLY A 149 0.32 -15.17 18.76
C GLY A 149 0.06 -13.78 19.36
N ILE A 150 0.22 -12.71 18.58
CA ILE A 150 0.00 -11.34 19.06
C ILE A 150 -1.50 -11.08 19.16
N GLU A 151 -1.93 -10.57 20.32
CA GLU A 151 -3.32 -10.24 20.54
C GLU A 151 -3.83 -9.19 19.52
N PRO A 152 -5.04 -9.36 18.95
CA PRO A 152 -5.56 -8.53 17.86
C PRO A 152 -5.53 -7.02 18.12
N VAL A 153 -5.79 -6.59 19.35
CA VAL A 153 -5.79 -5.17 19.72
C VAL A 153 -4.40 -4.57 19.60
N PHE A 154 -3.37 -5.28 20.07
CA PHE A 154 -1.99 -4.81 19.97
C PHE A 154 -1.50 -4.81 18.52
N ALA A 155 -1.86 -5.81 17.71
CA ALA A 155 -1.52 -5.85 16.30
C ALA A 155 -2.08 -4.62 15.55
N ILE A 156 -3.36 -4.31 15.75
CA ILE A 156 -4.02 -3.14 15.14
C ILE A 156 -3.38 -1.84 15.65
N ALA A 157 -3.11 -1.73 16.95
CA ALA A 157 -2.51 -0.54 17.53
C ALA A 157 -1.11 -0.27 16.98
N ILE A 158 -0.26 -1.29 16.87
CA ILE A 158 1.08 -1.17 16.29
C ILE A 158 1.01 -0.64 14.86
N MET A 159 0.15 -1.24 14.03
CA MET A 159 -0.02 -0.80 12.65
C MET A 159 -0.54 0.65 12.58
N ALA A 160 -1.65 0.94 13.26
CA ALA A 160 -2.29 2.25 13.21
C ALA A 160 -1.36 3.38 13.68
N ILE A 161 -0.69 3.19 14.83
CA ILE A 161 0.23 4.19 15.39
C ILE A 161 1.43 4.37 14.47
N SER A 162 2.04 3.29 13.98
CA SER A 162 3.19 3.36 13.09
C SER A 162 2.87 4.14 11.82
N VAL A 163 1.75 3.80 11.16
CA VAL A 163 1.30 4.48 9.93
C VAL A 163 0.99 5.95 10.21
N ALA A 164 0.22 6.25 11.27
CA ALA A 164 -0.15 7.61 11.62
C ALA A 164 1.09 8.49 11.89
N LEU A 165 2.10 7.95 12.55
CA LEU A 165 3.32 8.68 12.85
C LEU A 165 4.16 8.96 11.60
N TYR A 166 4.50 7.95 10.79
CA TYR A 166 5.39 8.21 9.66
C TYR A 166 4.70 8.98 8.52
N VAL A 167 3.41 8.76 8.30
CA VAL A 167 2.62 9.50 7.29
C VAL A 167 2.34 10.92 7.77
N GLY A 168 1.88 11.07 9.02
CA GLY A 168 1.52 12.37 9.58
C GLY A 168 2.71 13.33 9.69
N VAL A 169 3.91 12.81 9.90
CA VAL A 169 5.13 13.62 9.99
C VAL A 169 5.80 13.79 8.63
N GLY A 170 5.88 12.72 7.84
CA GLY A 170 6.66 12.67 6.60
C GLY A 170 5.91 13.04 5.33
N GLY A 171 4.56 13.12 5.36
CA GLY A 171 3.70 13.41 4.22
C GLY A 171 3.83 12.42 3.06
N PHE A 172 3.29 12.78 1.91
CA PHE A 172 3.22 11.90 0.73
C PHE A 172 4.60 11.44 0.22
N ARG A 173 5.63 12.29 0.33
CA ARG A 173 7.00 11.92 -0.07
C ARG A 173 7.54 10.76 0.77
N ALA A 174 7.26 10.74 2.07
CA ALA A 174 7.65 9.63 2.94
C ALA A 174 6.91 8.34 2.59
N VAL A 175 5.61 8.43 2.33
CA VAL A 175 4.81 7.28 1.88
C VAL A 175 5.43 6.66 0.63
N VAL A 176 5.71 7.45 -0.41
CA VAL A 176 6.30 6.93 -1.65
C VAL A 176 7.66 6.25 -1.43
N TRP A 177 8.53 6.84 -0.59
CA TRP A 177 9.83 6.22 -0.30
C TRP A 177 9.71 4.93 0.50
N THR A 178 8.82 4.88 1.49
CA THR A 178 8.58 3.66 2.27
C THR A 178 7.95 2.58 1.40
N ASP A 179 7.00 2.92 0.55
CA ASP A 179 6.35 2.02 -0.40
C ASP A 179 7.34 1.39 -1.39
N MET A 180 8.28 2.19 -1.92
CA MET A 180 9.33 1.67 -2.80
C MET A 180 10.20 0.61 -2.10
N ILE A 181 10.60 0.86 -0.85
CA ILE A 181 11.40 -0.09 -0.07
C ILE A 181 10.58 -1.34 0.24
N GLN A 182 9.34 -1.17 0.67
CA GLN A 182 8.43 -2.27 0.99
C GLN A 182 8.17 -3.16 -0.23
N TYR A 183 7.91 -2.55 -1.38
CA TYR A 183 7.69 -3.29 -2.62
C TYR A 183 8.94 -4.04 -3.09
N ALA A 184 10.13 -3.44 -2.96
CA ALA A 184 11.38 -4.11 -3.30
C ALA A 184 11.64 -5.34 -2.41
N LEU A 185 11.38 -5.22 -1.10
CA LEU A 185 11.46 -6.34 -0.15
C LEU A 185 10.45 -7.44 -0.48
N LEU A 186 9.20 -7.05 -0.76
CA LEU A 186 8.14 -7.99 -1.12
C LEU A 186 8.44 -8.72 -2.43
N ALA A 187 8.88 -7.99 -3.46
CA ALA A 187 9.25 -8.58 -4.75
C ALA A 187 10.43 -9.55 -4.61
N GLY A 188 11.42 -9.20 -3.80
CA GLY A 188 12.54 -10.08 -3.49
C GLY A 188 12.11 -11.36 -2.76
N LEU A 189 11.22 -11.24 -1.76
CA LEU A 189 10.67 -12.37 -1.05
C LEU A 189 9.82 -13.26 -1.97
N ALA A 190 8.97 -12.66 -2.80
CA ALA A 190 8.15 -13.40 -3.76
C ALA A 190 9.01 -14.19 -4.76
N ALA A 191 10.08 -13.56 -5.29
CA ALA A 191 11.04 -14.23 -6.18
C ALA A 191 11.74 -15.39 -5.47
N TYR A 192 12.15 -15.21 -4.22
CA TYR A 192 12.78 -16.26 -3.42
C TYR A 192 11.83 -17.46 -3.18
N VAL A 193 10.58 -17.17 -2.79
CA VAL A 193 9.55 -18.22 -2.60
C VAL A 193 9.27 -18.96 -3.90
N ALA A 194 9.18 -18.25 -5.04
CA ALA A 194 8.99 -18.86 -6.35
C ALA A 194 10.17 -19.77 -6.72
N TYR A 195 11.41 -19.33 -6.46
CA TYR A 195 12.61 -20.15 -6.68
C TYR A 195 12.56 -21.44 -5.83
N MET A 196 12.27 -21.33 -4.53
CA MET A 196 12.16 -22.49 -3.64
C MET A 196 11.05 -23.46 -4.08
N ALA A 197 9.92 -22.95 -4.56
CA ALA A 197 8.83 -23.79 -5.06
C ALA A 197 9.22 -24.56 -6.33
N LEU A 198 10.00 -23.94 -7.22
CA LEU A 198 10.51 -24.61 -8.43
C LEU A 198 11.54 -25.70 -8.07
N ASP A 199 12.43 -25.43 -7.12
CA ASP A 199 13.43 -26.39 -6.65
C ASP A 199 12.76 -27.64 -6.05
N LEU A 200 11.80 -27.43 -5.16
CA LEU A 200 10.99 -28.53 -4.57
C LEU A 200 10.22 -29.33 -5.63
N SER A 201 9.75 -28.69 -6.71
CA SER A 201 9.02 -29.38 -7.78
C SER A 201 9.94 -30.18 -8.70
N ALA A 202 11.21 -29.83 -8.77
CA ALA A 202 12.20 -30.55 -9.58
C ALA A 202 12.68 -31.87 -8.90
N ASP A 203 12.52 -31.95 -7.58
CA ASP A 203 12.91 -33.10 -6.78
C ASP A 203 11.77 -34.16 -6.61
N MET A 204 10.56 -33.87 -7.11
CA MET A 204 9.40 -34.79 -7.11
C MET A 204 9.22 -35.48 -8.44
#